data_743b84f43d7e71abf5ddba476221c3d1
#
_entry.id   743b84f43d7e71abf5ddba476221c3d1
#
_cell.length_a   1.000
_cell.length_b   1.000
_cell.length_c   1.000
_cell.angle_alpha   90.00
_cell.angle_beta   90.00
_cell.angle_gamma   90.00
#
_symmetry.space_group_name_H-M   'P 1'
#
loop_
_entity.id
_entity.type
_entity.pdbx_description
1 polymer ?
#
loop_
_entity_poly.entity_id
_entity_poly.type
_entity_poly.pdbx_seq_one_letter_code
_entity_poly.pdbx_strand_id
1 'polypeptide(L)'
;AFDGADILSESKNFNREKSVNFIMTEGGKRRDGILSLLEESDTPLSGTELAHRFKVSRQVIVQDIALLRAEDKKILSTYRGYVLDRESEKKRKCIRVFCVCHSTEDTRDELQTIVDYGGHVLDVAVDHPLYGQIRADLIINNRLDVAEFVDRMNRYNAQPLKVLTGDYHYHTVTAESEKNL
;
A
#
# COMPACT_ATOMS: atom_id res chain seq x y z
N ALA A 1 27.75 64.34 -29.03
CA ALA A 1 26.35 64.04 -29.05
C ALA A 1 26.20 62.63 -29.67
N PHE A 2 26.06 61.63 -28.86
CA PHE A 2 25.70 60.29 -29.33
C PHE A 2 24.31 60.00 -28.78
N ASP A 3 23.46 59.78 -29.74
CA ASP A 3 22.03 59.49 -29.54
C ASP A 3 21.89 58.05 -29.05
N GLY A 4 21.21 57.87 -27.93
CA GLY A 4 20.88 56.59 -27.36
C GLY A 4 19.41 56.32 -27.56
N ALA A 5 19.08 55.60 -28.61
CA ALA A 5 17.76 55.02 -28.76
C ALA A 5 17.87 53.64 -29.47
N ASP A 6 17.03 52.72 -29.02
CA ASP A 6 16.77 51.42 -29.61
C ASP A 6 17.59 50.20 -29.14
N ILE A 7 17.40 49.81 -27.86
CA ILE A 7 17.47 48.39 -27.47
C ILE A 7 16.26 48.04 -26.61
N LEU A 8 15.05 48.12 -27.14
CA LEU A 8 13.81 47.64 -26.48
C LEU A 8 12.83 47.11 -27.53
N SER A 9 13.18 46.05 -28.22
CA SER A 9 12.15 45.29 -29.00
C SER A 9 12.62 43.96 -29.51
N GLU A 10 13.05 43.06 -28.64
CA GLU A 10 13.10 41.63 -29.03
C GLU A 10 13.04 40.71 -27.79
N SER A 11 12.03 40.90 -26.94
CA SER A 11 11.61 39.90 -25.99
C SER A 11 10.19 39.40 -26.32
N LYS A 12 9.99 39.00 -27.57
CA LYS A 12 8.75 38.37 -28.01
C LYS A 12 9.01 36.92 -28.38
N ASN A 13 8.28 36.05 -27.72
CA ASN A 13 7.97 34.68 -28.12
C ASN A 13 9.08 33.64 -28.02
N PHE A 14 9.43 33.27 -26.77
CA PHE A 14 9.92 31.91 -26.53
C PHE A 14 8.91 31.12 -25.70
N ASN A 15 7.62 31.23 -26.07
CA ASN A 15 6.58 30.33 -25.59
C ASN A 15 6.27 29.34 -26.71
N ARG A 16 7.26 28.48 -27.01
CA ARG A 16 7.04 27.37 -27.90
C ARG A 16 6.54 26.22 -27.01
N GLU A 17 5.22 26.07 -26.93
CA GLU A 17 4.56 24.85 -26.52
C GLU A 17 5.23 23.66 -27.22
N LYS A 18 6.18 23.05 -26.54
CA LYS A 18 6.57 21.69 -26.85
C LYS A 18 5.45 20.82 -26.29
N SER A 19 4.41 20.63 -27.11
CA SER A 19 3.56 19.45 -27.01
C SER A 19 4.48 18.25 -27.21
N VAL A 20 5.08 17.78 -26.13
CA VAL A 20 5.74 16.49 -26.12
C VAL A 20 4.61 15.49 -26.28
N ASN A 21 4.40 14.99 -27.49
CA ASN A 21 3.64 13.78 -27.73
C ASN A 21 4.33 12.69 -26.91
N PHE A 22 3.90 12.54 -25.66
CA PHE A 22 4.33 11.45 -24.78
C PHE A 22 3.71 10.18 -25.36
N ILE A 23 4.46 9.50 -26.22
CA ILE A 23 4.07 8.17 -26.70
C ILE A 23 4.05 7.29 -25.46
N MET A 24 2.85 7.09 -24.90
CA MET A 24 2.66 6.20 -23.75
C MET A 24 3.16 4.81 -24.13
N THR A 25 4.16 4.35 -23.42
CA THR A 25 4.67 2.98 -23.58
C THR A 25 3.58 1.97 -23.19
N GLU A 26 3.65 0.75 -23.68
CA GLU A 26 2.74 -0.33 -23.27
C GLU A 26 2.74 -0.53 -21.74
N GLY A 27 3.90 -0.36 -21.09
CA GLY A 27 4.01 -0.35 -19.63
C GLY A 27 3.24 0.82 -18.99
N GLY A 28 3.30 2.01 -19.57
CA GLY A 28 2.55 3.20 -19.12
C GLY A 28 1.05 2.96 -19.16
N LYS A 29 0.53 2.56 -20.33
CA LYS A 29 -0.90 2.23 -20.50
C LYS A 29 -1.37 1.15 -19.52
N ARG A 30 -0.53 0.14 -19.27
CA ARG A 30 -0.86 -0.92 -18.32
C ARG A 30 -0.91 -0.39 -16.89
N ARG A 31 0.02 0.45 -16.46
CA ARG A 31 0.01 1.07 -15.13
C ARG A 31 -1.22 1.95 -14.91
N ASP A 32 -1.60 2.75 -15.90
CA ASP A 32 -2.84 3.53 -15.84
C ASP A 32 -4.07 2.62 -15.71
N GLY A 33 -4.11 1.54 -16.48
CA GLY A 33 -5.18 0.55 -16.38
C GLY A 33 -5.23 -0.17 -15.01
N ILE A 34 -4.07 -0.48 -14.42
CA ILE A 34 -3.99 -1.04 -13.06
C ILE A 34 -4.55 -0.04 -12.05
N LEU A 35 -4.15 1.23 -12.14
CA LEU A 35 -4.61 2.27 -11.24
C LEU A 35 -6.13 2.44 -11.32
N SER A 36 -6.69 2.55 -12.53
CA SER A 36 -8.15 2.64 -12.74
C SER A 36 -8.90 1.46 -12.12
N LEU A 37 -8.40 0.23 -12.29
CA LEU A 37 -9.02 -0.95 -11.68
C LEU A 37 -8.97 -0.90 -10.15
N LEU A 38 -7.88 -0.42 -9.56
CA LEU A 38 -7.76 -0.26 -8.11
C LEU A 38 -8.67 0.88 -7.60
N GLU A 39 -8.89 1.91 -8.41
CA GLU A 39 -9.83 3.00 -8.10
C GLU A 39 -11.30 2.57 -8.14
N GLU A 40 -11.65 1.66 -9.03
CA GLU A 40 -13.01 1.15 -9.19
C GLU A 40 -13.34 0.01 -8.20
N SER A 41 -12.32 -0.70 -7.70
CA SER A 41 -12.52 -1.87 -6.85
C SER A 41 -12.63 -1.49 -5.37
N ASP A 42 -13.66 -1.99 -4.71
CA ASP A 42 -13.82 -1.90 -3.25
C ASP A 42 -13.13 -3.05 -2.50
N THR A 43 -12.57 -4.02 -3.24
CA THR A 43 -11.87 -5.17 -2.68
C THR A 43 -10.45 -5.28 -3.22
N PRO A 44 -9.49 -5.86 -2.46
CA PRO A 44 -8.14 -6.05 -2.94
C PRO A 44 -8.08 -6.92 -4.20
N LEU A 45 -7.33 -6.47 -5.22
CA LEU A 45 -7.10 -7.21 -6.46
C LEU A 45 -5.80 -8.01 -6.37
N SER A 46 -5.87 -9.33 -6.59
CA SER A 46 -4.68 -10.16 -6.52
C SER A 46 -3.71 -9.89 -7.67
N GLY A 47 -2.40 -10.03 -7.41
CA GLY A 47 -1.39 -9.87 -8.46
C GLY A 47 -1.54 -10.90 -9.59
N THR A 48 -2.11 -12.07 -9.32
CA THR A 48 -2.42 -13.09 -10.34
C THR A 48 -3.60 -12.67 -11.22
N GLU A 49 -4.63 -12.09 -10.62
CA GLU A 49 -5.78 -11.56 -11.35
C GLU A 49 -5.37 -10.40 -12.28
N LEU A 50 -4.60 -9.44 -11.78
CA LEU A 50 -4.06 -8.36 -12.58
C LEU A 50 -3.17 -8.89 -13.72
N ALA A 51 -2.29 -9.85 -13.44
CA ALA A 51 -1.45 -10.49 -14.45
C ALA A 51 -2.28 -11.13 -15.58
N HIS A 52 -3.36 -11.81 -15.23
CA HIS A 52 -4.28 -12.42 -16.20
C HIS A 52 -5.01 -11.35 -17.04
N ARG A 53 -5.52 -10.30 -16.40
CA ARG A 53 -6.24 -9.20 -17.10
C ARG A 53 -5.35 -8.48 -18.11
N PHE A 54 -4.11 -8.19 -17.73
CA PHE A 54 -3.16 -7.49 -18.60
C PHE A 54 -2.30 -8.41 -19.46
N LYS A 55 -2.50 -9.72 -19.41
CA LYS A 55 -1.78 -10.75 -20.20
C LYS A 55 -0.25 -10.66 -20.01
N VAL A 56 0.19 -10.44 -18.80
CA VAL A 56 1.61 -10.37 -18.41
C VAL A 56 1.89 -11.32 -17.24
N SER A 57 3.17 -11.53 -16.91
CA SER A 57 3.52 -12.31 -15.73
C SER A 57 3.21 -11.54 -14.44
N ARG A 58 3.01 -12.28 -13.33
CA ARG A 58 2.86 -11.68 -12.00
C ARG A 58 4.06 -10.79 -11.64
N GLN A 59 5.27 -11.16 -12.08
CA GLN A 59 6.49 -10.38 -11.86
C GLN A 59 6.39 -8.97 -12.47
N VAL A 60 5.83 -8.86 -13.67
CA VAL A 60 5.60 -7.56 -14.33
C VAL A 60 4.63 -6.71 -13.52
N ILE A 61 3.55 -7.30 -12.98
CA ILE A 61 2.62 -6.58 -12.08
C ILE A 61 3.33 -6.06 -10.83
N VAL A 62 4.18 -6.87 -10.21
CA VAL A 62 4.97 -6.44 -9.03
C VAL A 62 5.84 -5.23 -9.36
N GLN A 63 6.48 -5.21 -10.53
CA GLN A 63 7.28 -4.07 -11.00
C GLN A 63 6.41 -2.83 -11.28
N ASP A 64 5.26 -3.01 -11.94
CA ASP A 64 4.34 -1.91 -12.22
C ASP A 64 3.81 -1.27 -10.93
N ILE A 65 3.44 -2.07 -9.94
CA ILE A 65 3.03 -1.58 -8.61
C ILE A 65 4.16 -0.82 -7.93
N ALA A 66 5.41 -1.31 -8.02
CA ALA A 66 6.56 -0.61 -7.46
C ALA A 66 6.78 0.76 -8.13
N LEU A 67 6.61 0.85 -9.46
CA LEU A 67 6.71 2.12 -10.19
C LEU A 67 5.58 3.08 -9.83
N LEU A 68 4.33 2.61 -9.75
CA LEU A 68 3.19 3.41 -9.31
C LEU A 68 3.39 3.98 -7.90
N ARG A 69 3.95 3.20 -6.98
CA ARG A 69 4.33 3.68 -5.64
C ARG A 69 5.43 4.74 -5.69
N ALA A 70 6.42 4.58 -6.57
CA ALA A 70 7.45 5.59 -6.78
C ALA A 70 6.89 6.90 -7.37
N GLU A 71 5.73 6.84 -8.03
CA GLU A 71 4.94 7.99 -8.51
C GLU A 71 3.93 8.50 -7.46
N ASP A 72 4.15 8.18 -6.19
CA ASP A 72 3.33 8.63 -5.03
C ASP A 72 1.90 8.07 -5.01
N LYS A 73 1.61 7.00 -5.76
CA LYS A 73 0.33 6.31 -5.68
C LYS A 73 0.29 5.43 -4.43
N LYS A 74 -0.65 5.72 -3.54
CA LYS A 74 -0.79 5.02 -2.25
C LYS A 74 -1.44 3.66 -2.43
N ILE A 75 -0.68 2.70 -2.95
CA ILE A 75 -1.14 1.32 -3.15
C ILE A 75 -0.59 0.44 -2.03
N LEU A 76 -1.47 -0.16 -1.25
CA LEU A 76 -1.12 -1.11 -0.18
C LEU A 76 -1.04 -2.53 -0.73
N SER A 77 -0.11 -3.32 -0.22
CA SER A 77 -0.03 -4.77 -0.47
C SER A 77 -0.57 -5.50 0.73
N THR A 78 -1.71 -6.14 0.58
CA THR A 78 -2.32 -6.92 1.64
C THR A 78 -2.12 -8.42 1.37
N TYR A 79 -2.46 -9.26 2.33
CA TYR A 79 -2.48 -10.70 2.13
C TYR A 79 -3.49 -11.17 1.05
N ARG A 80 -4.49 -10.32 0.71
CA ARG A 80 -5.45 -10.56 -0.37
C ARG A 80 -4.97 -10.10 -1.74
N GLY A 81 -4.15 -9.05 -1.78
CA GLY A 81 -3.71 -8.42 -3.01
C GLY A 81 -3.45 -6.93 -2.83
N TYR A 82 -3.58 -6.18 -3.90
CA TYR A 82 -3.35 -4.74 -3.93
C TYR A 82 -4.64 -3.96 -3.76
N VAL A 83 -4.59 -2.87 -3.02
CA VAL A 83 -5.71 -1.94 -2.80
C VAL A 83 -5.18 -0.52 -2.79
N LEU A 84 -5.97 0.43 -3.30
CA LEU A 84 -5.65 1.85 -3.19
C LEU A 84 -6.05 2.36 -1.80
N ASP A 85 -5.15 3.03 -1.11
CA ASP A 85 -5.46 3.68 0.17
C ASP A 85 -6.28 4.95 -0.08
N ARG A 86 -7.60 4.83 0.09
CA ARG A 86 -8.55 5.93 -0.05
C ARG A 86 -8.81 6.67 1.26
N GLU A 87 -8.33 6.13 2.39
CA GLU A 87 -8.71 6.63 3.71
C GLU A 87 -7.77 7.66 4.31
N SER A 88 -6.64 7.98 3.69
CA SER A 88 -5.70 8.96 4.24
C SER A 88 -6.26 10.38 4.36
N GLU A 89 -7.45 10.67 3.84
CA GLU A 89 -8.07 12.00 3.84
C GLU A 89 -9.34 12.14 4.68
N LYS A 90 -9.93 11.06 5.21
CA LYS A 90 -11.24 11.14 5.90
C LYS A 90 -11.18 10.60 7.33
N LYS A 91 -11.23 11.52 8.29
CA LYS A 91 -11.30 11.40 9.76
C LYS A 91 -9.97 11.08 10.44
N ARG A 92 -9.63 11.88 11.46
CA ARG A 92 -8.56 11.56 12.43
C ARG A 92 -8.97 10.32 13.20
N LYS A 93 -8.62 9.15 12.68
CA LYS A 93 -8.71 7.91 13.45
C LYS A 93 -7.63 7.93 14.52
N CYS A 94 -7.94 7.41 15.71
CA CYS A 94 -6.92 7.17 16.72
C CYS A 94 -6.02 6.03 16.23
N ILE A 95 -4.71 6.20 16.34
CA ILE A 95 -3.72 5.21 15.89
C ILE A 95 -2.80 4.89 17.06
N ARG A 96 -2.55 3.62 17.31
CA ARG A 96 -1.61 3.14 18.32
C ARG A 96 -0.80 1.96 17.82
N VAL A 97 0.46 1.88 18.26
CA VAL A 97 1.32 0.72 17.99
C VAL A 97 1.39 -0.12 19.26
N PHE A 98 1.07 -1.39 19.13
CA PHE A 98 1.17 -2.38 20.21
C PHE A 98 2.36 -3.28 19.96
N CYS A 99 3.20 -3.46 20.99
CA CYS A 99 4.22 -4.50 21.01
C CYS A 99 3.62 -5.73 21.68
N VAL A 100 3.61 -6.84 21.00
CA VAL A 100 3.01 -8.10 21.47
C VAL A 100 3.97 -9.26 21.32
N CYS A 101 3.76 -10.29 22.14
CA CYS A 101 4.53 -11.54 22.11
C CYS A 101 3.60 -12.69 22.48
N HIS A 102 3.40 -13.61 21.56
CA HIS A 102 2.54 -14.79 21.76
C HIS A 102 2.88 -15.89 20.74
N SER A 103 2.42 -17.10 20.99
CA SER A 103 2.61 -18.24 20.08
C SER A 103 1.85 -18.07 18.76
N THR A 104 2.17 -18.89 17.76
CA THR A 104 1.48 -18.83 16.47
C THR A 104 0.02 -19.28 16.57
N GLU A 105 -0.28 -20.19 17.50
CA GLU A 105 -1.60 -20.69 17.79
C GLU A 105 -2.54 -19.58 18.29
N ASP A 106 -2.01 -18.60 19.03
CA ASP A 106 -2.75 -17.48 19.62
C ASP A 106 -3.02 -16.34 18.62
N THR A 107 -2.48 -16.41 17.39
CA THR A 107 -2.65 -15.36 16.37
C THR A 107 -4.12 -15.04 16.09
N ARG A 108 -4.98 -16.07 16.07
CA ARG A 108 -6.44 -15.87 15.91
C ARG A 108 -7.01 -15.04 17.03
N ASP A 109 -6.72 -15.40 18.26
CA ASP A 109 -7.31 -14.79 19.47
C ASP A 109 -6.84 -13.35 19.62
N GLU A 110 -5.59 -13.06 19.32
CA GLU A 110 -5.06 -11.69 19.26
C GLU A 110 -5.86 -10.83 18.28
N LEU A 111 -5.89 -11.24 17.00
CA LEU A 111 -6.52 -10.46 15.94
C LEU A 111 -8.02 -10.31 16.17
N GLN A 112 -8.71 -11.36 16.68
CA GLN A 112 -10.11 -11.28 17.06
C GLN A 112 -10.34 -10.30 18.20
N THR A 113 -9.49 -10.31 19.20
CA THR A 113 -9.59 -9.37 20.32
C THR A 113 -9.55 -7.93 19.81
N ILE A 114 -8.60 -7.59 18.94
CA ILE A 114 -8.49 -6.24 18.38
C ILE A 114 -9.76 -5.82 17.63
N VAL A 115 -10.27 -6.67 16.73
CA VAL A 115 -11.47 -6.31 15.94
C VAL A 115 -12.74 -6.32 16.77
N ASP A 116 -12.87 -7.14 17.82
CA ASP A 116 -14.02 -7.18 18.71
C ASP A 116 -14.15 -5.91 19.56
N TYR A 117 -13.02 -5.26 19.88
CA TYR A 117 -13.01 -3.95 20.55
C TYR A 117 -13.15 -2.77 19.56
N GLY A 118 -13.38 -3.03 18.27
CA GLY A 118 -13.57 -2.02 17.25
C GLY A 118 -12.27 -1.44 16.69
N GLY A 119 -11.14 -2.12 16.93
CA GLY A 119 -9.86 -1.83 16.31
C GLY A 119 -9.76 -2.41 14.90
N HIS A 120 -8.91 -1.80 14.08
CA HIS A 120 -8.54 -2.29 12.75
C HIS A 120 -7.02 -2.46 12.71
N VAL A 121 -6.53 -3.65 12.35
CA VAL A 121 -5.09 -3.90 12.23
C VAL A 121 -4.62 -3.47 10.85
N LEU A 122 -3.73 -2.50 10.81
CA LEU A 122 -3.18 -1.99 9.55
C LEU A 122 -2.02 -2.85 9.06
N ASP A 123 -1.14 -3.27 9.97
CA ASP A 123 0.10 -3.97 9.61
C ASP A 123 0.61 -4.88 10.72
N VAL A 124 1.64 -5.63 10.37
CA VAL A 124 2.55 -6.29 11.30
C VAL A 124 3.98 -5.85 11.01
N ALA A 125 4.75 -5.55 12.04
CA ALA A 125 6.17 -5.22 11.93
C ALA A 125 7.01 -6.01 12.94
N VAL A 126 8.26 -6.27 12.58
CA VAL A 126 9.27 -6.88 13.45
C VAL A 126 10.59 -6.13 13.34
N ASP A 127 11.36 -6.07 14.42
CA ASP A 127 12.71 -5.47 14.43
C ASP A 127 13.75 -6.56 14.22
N HIS A 128 14.13 -6.78 12.97
CA HIS A 128 15.11 -7.80 12.64
C HIS A 128 16.54 -7.27 12.84
N PRO A 129 17.45 -8.01 13.55
CA PRO A 129 18.76 -7.50 13.92
C PRO A 129 19.69 -7.16 12.76
N LEU A 130 19.47 -7.77 11.58
CA LEU A 130 20.27 -7.51 10.38
C LEU A 130 19.58 -6.54 9.39
N TYR A 131 18.25 -6.66 9.24
CA TYR A 131 17.52 -5.91 8.21
C TYR A 131 16.77 -4.69 8.75
N GLY A 132 16.82 -4.46 10.07
CA GLY A 132 16.02 -3.42 10.71
C GLY A 132 14.53 -3.77 10.69
N GLN A 133 13.67 -2.77 10.66
CA GLN A 133 12.23 -3.01 10.70
C GLN A 133 11.71 -3.63 9.38
N ILE A 134 11.14 -4.82 9.50
CA ILE A 134 10.41 -5.49 8.41
C ILE A 134 8.92 -5.31 8.69
N ARG A 135 8.18 -4.78 7.72
CA ARG A 135 6.74 -4.47 7.86
C ARG A 135 5.95 -5.04 6.71
N ALA A 136 4.75 -5.53 7.01
CA ALA A 136 3.79 -6.00 6.02
C ALA A 136 2.38 -5.48 6.35
N ASP A 137 1.70 -4.91 5.34
CA ASP A 137 0.32 -4.45 5.48
C ASP A 137 -0.60 -5.68 5.63
N LEU A 138 -1.47 -5.68 6.63
CA LEU A 138 -2.47 -6.74 6.87
C LEU A 138 -3.87 -6.32 6.44
N ILE A 139 -4.35 -5.20 6.93
CA ILE A 139 -5.70 -4.65 6.71
C ILE A 139 -6.78 -5.66 7.16
N ILE A 140 -6.85 -5.87 8.47
CA ILE A 140 -7.84 -6.73 9.11
C ILE A 140 -8.84 -5.84 9.86
N ASN A 141 -10.10 -5.85 9.43
CA ASN A 141 -11.12 -4.93 9.90
C ASN A 141 -12.24 -5.62 10.69
N ASN A 142 -12.37 -6.93 10.57
CA ASN A 142 -13.48 -7.69 11.15
C ASN A 142 -13.12 -9.17 11.33
N ARG A 143 -13.99 -9.94 12.01
CA ARG A 143 -13.77 -11.37 12.27
C ARG A 143 -13.65 -12.23 11.01
N LEU A 144 -14.29 -11.85 9.91
CA LEU A 144 -14.18 -12.58 8.64
C LEU A 144 -12.77 -12.43 8.05
N ASP A 145 -12.20 -11.24 8.13
CA ASP A 145 -10.82 -10.99 7.70
C ASP A 145 -9.82 -11.82 8.53
N VAL A 146 -10.05 -11.91 9.86
CA VAL A 146 -9.24 -12.76 10.75
C VAL A 146 -9.32 -14.23 10.32
N ALA A 147 -10.53 -14.74 10.09
CA ALA A 147 -10.74 -16.13 9.70
C ALA A 147 -10.04 -16.44 8.37
N GLU A 148 -10.16 -15.56 7.39
CA GLU A 148 -9.50 -15.73 6.08
C GLU A 148 -7.98 -15.67 6.20
N PHE A 149 -7.44 -14.74 6.99
CA PHE A 149 -5.99 -14.64 7.21
C PHE A 149 -5.42 -15.92 7.82
N VAL A 150 -6.05 -16.44 8.88
CA VAL A 150 -5.61 -17.67 9.55
C VAL A 150 -5.78 -18.89 8.65
N ASP A 151 -6.87 -18.99 7.88
CA ASP A 151 -7.06 -20.07 6.91
C ASP A 151 -5.96 -20.07 5.83
N ARG A 152 -5.60 -18.91 5.33
CA ARG A 152 -4.51 -18.78 4.35
C ARG A 152 -3.15 -19.14 4.95
N MET A 153 -2.87 -18.67 6.18
CA MET A 153 -1.64 -19.03 6.89
C MET A 153 -1.50 -20.55 7.01
N ASN A 154 -2.57 -21.24 7.42
CA ASN A 154 -2.58 -22.70 7.55
C ASN A 154 -2.47 -23.41 6.20
N ARG A 155 -3.23 -22.97 5.19
CA ARG A 155 -3.25 -23.56 3.84
C ARG A 155 -1.90 -23.53 3.16
N TYR A 156 -1.16 -22.44 3.32
CA TYR A 156 0.16 -22.27 2.73
C TYR A 156 1.30 -22.72 3.64
N ASN A 157 0.99 -23.19 4.85
CA ASN A 157 1.98 -23.47 5.90
C ASN A 157 2.98 -22.30 6.05
N ALA A 158 2.44 -21.06 6.02
CA ALA A 158 3.23 -19.86 6.04
C ALA A 158 3.66 -19.49 7.44
N GLN A 159 4.96 -19.21 7.61
CA GLN A 159 5.49 -18.74 8.89
C GLN A 159 5.20 -17.24 9.06
N PRO A 160 4.57 -16.80 10.16
CA PRO A 160 4.38 -15.39 10.46
C PRO A 160 5.71 -14.64 10.64
N LEU A 161 5.74 -13.33 10.34
CA LEU A 161 6.96 -12.51 10.50
C LEU A 161 7.55 -12.56 11.89
N LYS A 162 6.73 -12.68 12.94
CA LYS A 162 7.15 -12.73 14.34
C LYS A 162 8.13 -13.86 14.68
N VAL A 163 8.11 -14.96 13.90
CA VAL A 163 9.06 -16.08 14.08
C VAL A 163 10.51 -15.61 13.91
N LEU A 164 10.75 -14.56 13.12
CA LEU A 164 12.09 -13.98 12.91
C LEU A 164 12.65 -13.30 14.15
N THR A 165 11.83 -13.00 15.15
CA THR A 165 12.15 -12.19 16.33
C THR A 165 11.72 -12.83 17.65
N GLY A 166 11.61 -14.17 17.69
CA GLY A 166 11.21 -14.90 18.89
C GLY A 166 9.82 -14.53 19.38
N ASP A 167 8.86 -14.45 18.43
CA ASP A 167 7.46 -14.12 18.62
C ASP A 167 7.14 -12.66 19.02
N TYR A 168 8.16 -11.81 19.20
CA TYR A 168 7.95 -10.37 19.41
C TYR A 168 7.61 -9.68 18.08
N HIS A 169 6.54 -8.91 18.07
CA HIS A 169 6.14 -8.13 16.91
C HIS A 169 5.30 -6.91 17.30
N TYR A 170 5.02 -6.07 16.33
CA TYR A 170 4.24 -4.85 16.50
C TYR A 170 3.06 -4.86 15.55
N HIS A 171 1.89 -4.40 16.05
CA HIS A 171 0.75 -4.08 15.22
C HIS A 171 0.45 -2.58 15.31
N THR A 172 0.28 -1.94 14.14
CA THR A 172 -0.34 -0.64 14.08
C THR A 172 -1.85 -0.84 14.00
N VAL A 173 -2.55 -0.36 15.01
CA VAL A 173 -4.01 -0.47 15.13
C VAL A 173 -4.62 0.91 15.04
N THR A 174 -5.72 1.04 14.30
CA THR A 174 -6.54 2.25 14.24
C THR A 174 -7.95 1.96 14.74
N ALA A 175 -8.56 2.95 15.39
CA ALA A 175 -9.94 2.86 15.85
C ALA A 175 -10.63 4.24 15.74
N GLU A 176 -11.98 4.24 15.84
CA GLU A 176 -12.75 5.48 15.78
C GLU A 176 -12.60 6.34 17.05
N SER A 177 -12.19 5.74 18.17
CA SER A 177 -11.98 6.43 19.45
C SER A 177 -10.84 5.82 20.24
N GLU A 178 -10.24 6.60 21.15
CA GLU A 178 -9.22 6.15 22.11
C GLU A 178 -9.75 5.04 23.03
N LYS A 179 -11.05 4.98 23.28
CA LYS A 179 -11.67 3.95 24.11
C LYS A 179 -11.61 2.56 23.45
N ASN A 180 -11.48 2.51 22.14
CA ASN A 180 -11.46 1.28 21.33
C ASN A 180 -10.02 0.81 21.05
N LEU A 181 -9.03 1.51 21.55
CA LEU A 181 -7.60 1.20 21.57
C LEU A 181 -7.12 0.87 22.98
#